data_70880bb501ccf43baddb7f814ac121f8
#
_entry.id   70880bb501ccf43baddb7f814ac121f8
#
_cell.length_a   1.000
_cell.length_b   1.000
_cell.length_c   1.000
_cell.angle_alpha   90.00
_cell.angle_beta   90.00
_cell.angle_gamma   90.00
#
_symmetry.space_group_name_H-M   'P 1'
#
loop_
_entity.id
_entity.type
_entity.pdbx_description
1 polymer ?
#
loop_
_entity_poly.entity_id
_entity_poly.type
_entity_poly.pdbx_seq_one_letter_code
_entity_poly.pdbx_strand_id
1 'polypeptide(L)'
;MGNDYLEIPQYEADDYYNSSAPYEWLYQFKSDKFKLKQMTQKMKDKAGAVGVKCFIALFNSYCEMQAQRSGEMLANSTQFDGQDMELFSGEYVCDETGVFVHDKFGYEQNICRHPIMPIQRLCNVDSGEERLKLAYKKGRFWRSIVVEKSALASSSGILQLAANGIMVNSENAKPLSTYLLEMEQLNYDLIPEQKSVGRLGWISDHGFSPYVDDLVFDGETNFKHIFGAVKSSGSREAWVNVMRNLRSEKSPGRLFLAASFASVILEPCGLLPFFLHAWGGTETGKTVGLMIAASVWACPKLGEYVTTFNSTIVGQEMTASFLNSLPMCIDELQIQSSSGVRDFDRIIYQLTEGVGRARGAKTGGLQRMNTWRNCIITNGEHPISNSSSGGGAVNRVIEFECDEKVYSDLVGICAVISSNYGFAGREFVEFLQQDGMFEAVNEIQKEYYRELLKSDSTDKQAASASAILAADAIATELIFKDGNNLTVADLEKIMTKKAEVNVNQRALEFVYELAERNPNRFKANEFGEYQGEVWGKKEDDCIYFIKSVFDREMANAGFNSTAFLAWAKRMGYIDSDPGRRTKKAWILGGAVNTVCVKKENNPIEIPKIDGEELPT
;
A
#
# COMPACT_ATOMS: atom_id res chain seq x y z
N MET A 1 60.05 -19.00 45.21
CA MET A 1 58.77 -19.10 44.50
C MET A 1 58.23 -20.48 44.76
N GLY A 2 57.42 -20.61 45.81
CA GLY A 2 56.94 -21.93 46.29
C GLY A 2 55.86 -22.46 45.33
N ASN A 3 56.10 -23.67 44.84
CA ASN A 3 55.05 -24.47 44.19
C ASN A 3 54.14 -24.98 45.35
N ASP A 4 53.11 -24.22 45.69
CA ASP A 4 51.99 -24.71 46.47
C ASP A 4 51.20 -25.71 45.61
N TYR A 5 51.56 -26.97 45.67
CA TYR A 5 50.74 -28.08 45.25
C TYR A 5 49.53 -28.12 46.20
N LEU A 6 48.41 -27.42 45.76
CA LEU A 6 47.13 -27.61 46.43
C LEU A 6 46.74 -29.09 46.31
N GLU A 7 46.88 -29.82 47.41
CA GLU A 7 46.43 -31.24 47.50
C GLU A 7 44.90 -31.25 47.34
N ILE A 8 44.43 -31.95 46.32
CA ILE A 8 43.00 -32.17 46.11
C ILE A 8 42.53 -33.15 47.18
N PRO A 9 41.55 -32.79 48.00
CA PRO A 9 40.99 -33.70 49.02
C PRO A 9 40.58 -35.04 48.44
N GLN A 10 40.66 -36.07 49.23
CA GLN A 10 40.14 -37.39 48.86
C GLN A 10 38.74 -37.51 49.40
N TYR A 11 37.82 -37.92 48.51
CA TYR A 11 36.40 -38.13 48.79
C TYR A 11 36.04 -39.56 48.39
N GLU A 12 35.19 -40.21 49.19
CA GLU A 12 34.56 -41.48 48.85
C GLU A 12 33.38 -41.26 47.85
N ALA A 13 32.89 -42.32 47.21
CA ALA A 13 31.80 -42.25 46.29
C ALA A 13 30.53 -41.62 46.91
N ASP A 14 30.26 -41.89 48.16
CA ASP A 14 29.13 -41.38 48.93
C ASP A 14 29.21 -39.87 49.15
N ASP A 15 30.41 -39.33 49.35
CA ASP A 15 30.61 -37.87 49.50
C ASP A 15 30.16 -37.07 48.23
N TYR A 16 30.38 -37.65 47.05
CA TYR A 16 29.96 -37.01 45.80
C TYR A 16 28.44 -37.02 45.55
N TYR A 17 27.72 -37.99 46.16
CA TYR A 17 26.28 -38.07 46.00
C TYR A 17 25.49 -37.40 47.13
N ASN A 18 26.02 -37.42 48.35
CA ASN A 18 25.29 -37.06 49.56
C ASN A 18 25.90 -35.87 50.32
N SER A 19 27.01 -35.27 49.84
CA SER A 19 27.66 -34.11 50.47
C SER A 19 27.94 -33.01 49.45
N SER A 20 27.86 -31.73 49.88
CA SER A 20 28.27 -30.57 49.11
C SER A 20 29.78 -30.30 49.11
N ALA A 21 30.55 -30.94 50.06
CA ALA A 21 31.93 -30.64 50.29
C ALA A 21 32.86 -30.73 49.06
N PRO A 22 32.75 -31.73 48.16
CA PRO A 22 33.58 -31.79 46.95
C PRO A 22 33.34 -30.62 46.03
N TYR A 23 32.11 -30.13 45.94
CA TYR A 23 31.68 -29.05 45.06
C TYR A 23 31.99 -27.68 45.64
N GLU A 24 31.88 -27.51 46.97
CA GLU A 24 32.28 -26.29 47.66
C GLU A 24 33.79 -26.05 47.51
N TRP A 25 34.59 -27.09 47.64
CA TRP A 25 36.04 -27.02 47.45
C TRP A 25 36.39 -26.59 46.01
N LEU A 26 35.68 -27.02 45.00
CA LEU A 26 35.85 -26.54 43.61
C LEU A 26 35.36 -25.12 43.42
N TYR A 27 34.22 -24.79 44.01
CA TYR A 27 33.59 -23.49 43.82
C TYR A 27 34.42 -22.33 44.37
N GLN A 28 35.33 -22.58 45.33
CA GLN A 28 36.24 -21.55 45.80
C GLN A 28 37.18 -20.98 44.72
N PHE A 29 37.41 -21.71 43.62
CA PHE A 29 38.23 -21.26 42.49
C PHE A 29 37.41 -20.51 41.43
N LYS A 30 36.18 -20.16 41.70
CA LYS A 30 35.26 -19.53 40.71
C LYS A 30 35.81 -18.25 40.08
N SER A 31 36.65 -17.50 40.76
CA SER A 31 37.28 -16.26 40.28
C SER A 31 38.44 -16.46 39.30
N ASP A 32 38.98 -17.71 39.17
CA ASP A 32 40.08 -18.06 38.27
C ASP A 32 39.65 -19.18 37.31
N LYS A 33 39.24 -18.81 36.11
CA LYS A 33 38.77 -19.77 35.10
C LYS A 33 39.76 -20.89 34.77
N PHE A 34 41.04 -20.55 34.70
CA PHE A 34 42.06 -21.54 34.33
C PHE A 34 42.25 -22.53 35.44
N LYS A 35 42.39 -22.06 36.68
CA LYS A 35 42.56 -22.88 37.87
C LYS A 35 41.33 -23.73 38.15
N LEU A 36 40.13 -23.13 38.00
CA LEU A 36 38.89 -23.87 38.15
C LEU A 36 38.80 -25.03 37.13
N LYS A 37 39.11 -24.80 35.86
CA LYS A 37 39.09 -25.85 34.84
C LYS A 37 40.08 -26.96 35.11
N GLN A 38 41.30 -26.61 35.56
CA GLN A 38 42.29 -27.60 35.96
C GLN A 38 41.84 -28.44 37.15
N MET A 39 41.30 -27.80 38.20
CA MET A 39 40.88 -28.51 39.43
C MET A 39 39.62 -29.35 39.17
N THR A 40 38.70 -28.84 38.32
CA THR A 40 37.52 -29.61 37.90
C THR A 40 37.92 -30.90 37.16
N GLN A 41 38.90 -30.82 36.23
CA GLN A 41 39.36 -32.02 35.52
C GLN A 41 40.00 -33.03 36.50
N LYS A 42 40.88 -32.56 37.38
CA LYS A 42 41.55 -33.45 38.40
C LYS A 42 40.53 -34.06 39.36
N MET A 43 39.51 -33.30 39.79
CA MET A 43 38.46 -33.82 40.68
C MET A 43 37.55 -34.81 39.94
N LYS A 44 37.26 -34.57 38.68
CA LYS A 44 36.52 -35.50 37.81
C LYS A 44 37.25 -36.84 37.68
N ASP A 45 38.57 -36.81 37.51
CA ASP A 45 39.40 -38.04 37.42
C ASP A 45 39.36 -38.82 38.71
N LYS A 46 39.48 -38.17 39.89
CA LYS A 46 39.34 -38.78 41.22
C LYS A 46 37.94 -39.35 41.45
N ALA A 47 36.88 -38.60 41.11
CA ALA A 47 35.47 -39.05 41.16
C ALA A 47 35.27 -40.31 40.31
N GLY A 48 35.83 -40.30 39.08
CA GLY A 48 35.80 -41.45 38.17
C GLY A 48 36.51 -42.69 38.75
N ALA A 49 37.60 -42.50 39.48
CA ALA A 49 38.34 -43.61 40.15
C ALA A 49 37.53 -44.31 41.26
N VAL A 50 36.59 -43.58 41.90
CA VAL A 50 35.66 -44.15 42.92
C VAL A 50 34.27 -44.46 42.31
N GLY A 51 34.16 -44.49 41.00
CA GLY A 51 32.93 -44.91 40.25
C GLY A 51 31.87 -43.84 40.02
N VAL A 52 32.14 -42.59 40.32
CA VAL A 52 31.16 -41.45 40.07
C VAL A 52 31.25 -40.98 38.66
N LYS A 53 30.22 -41.29 37.84
CA LYS A 53 30.16 -40.93 36.41
C LYS A 53 29.50 -39.56 36.15
N CYS A 54 28.64 -39.09 37.04
CA CYS A 54 27.84 -37.86 36.87
C CYS A 54 28.43 -36.61 37.55
N PHE A 55 29.72 -36.63 37.91
CA PHE A 55 30.40 -35.59 38.69
C PHE A 55 30.20 -34.18 38.10
N ILE A 56 30.34 -33.99 36.77
CA ILE A 56 30.17 -32.68 36.13
C ILE A 56 28.72 -32.19 36.22
N ALA A 57 27.74 -33.09 36.08
CA ALA A 57 26.32 -32.73 36.21
C ALA A 57 26.03 -32.27 37.65
N LEU A 58 26.51 -32.97 38.65
CA LEU A 58 26.35 -32.62 40.07
C LEU A 58 27.03 -31.29 40.40
N PHE A 59 28.25 -31.05 39.88
CA PHE A 59 28.94 -29.78 40.07
C PHE A 59 28.18 -28.62 39.41
N ASN A 60 27.62 -28.82 38.22
CA ASN A 60 26.80 -27.83 37.57
C ASN A 60 25.54 -27.49 38.40
N SER A 61 24.84 -28.52 38.89
CA SER A 61 23.67 -28.32 39.77
C SER A 61 24.02 -27.59 41.07
N TYR A 62 25.22 -27.89 41.64
CA TYR A 62 25.70 -27.14 42.79
C TYR A 62 25.96 -25.67 42.49
N CYS A 63 26.59 -25.36 41.36
CA CYS A 63 26.80 -23.98 40.91
C CYS A 63 25.46 -23.23 40.70
N GLU A 64 24.47 -23.89 40.09
CA GLU A 64 23.12 -23.35 39.91
C GLU A 64 22.42 -23.07 41.26
N MET A 65 22.53 -24.00 42.21
CA MET A 65 22.01 -23.83 43.57
C MET A 65 22.69 -22.66 44.31
N GLN A 66 24.00 -22.50 44.17
CA GLN A 66 24.72 -21.37 44.78
C GLN A 66 24.33 -20.03 44.15
N ALA A 67 24.15 -20.01 42.84
CA ALA A 67 23.63 -18.85 42.13
C ALA A 67 22.22 -18.46 42.61
N GLN A 68 21.33 -19.44 42.84
CA GLN A 68 20.00 -19.20 43.41
C GLN A 68 20.02 -18.78 44.89
N ARG A 69 20.96 -19.33 45.69
CA ARG A 69 21.13 -18.99 47.13
C ARG A 69 21.73 -17.60 47.35
N SER A 70 22.52 -17.09 46.43
CA SER A 70 23.04 -15.73 46.53
C SER A 70 21.94 -14.67 46.46
N GLY A 71 20.67 -15.06 46.32
CA GLY A 71 19.46 -14.28 46.63
C GLY A 71 19.36 -12.84 46.08
N GLU A 72 20.48 -12.32 45.64
CA GLU A 72 20.65 -11.02 45.05
C GLU A 72 20.15 -10.96 43.59
N MET A 73 19.83 -12.13 43.00
CA MET A 73 19.47 -12.24 41.58
C MET A 73 18.05 -11.83 41.24
N LEU A 74 17.19 -11.58 42.22
CA LEU A 74 15.77 -11.22 41.96
C LEU A 74 15.47 -9.72 42.19
N ALA A 75 16.46 -8.92 42.54
CA ALA A 75 16.31 -7.50 42.85
C ALA A 75 17.08 -6.56 41.89
N ASN A 76 17.62 -7.09 40.79
CA ASN A 76 18.26 -6.20 39.82
C ASN A 76 17.23 -5.39 39.09
N SER A 77 17.54 -4.10 38.91
CA SER A 77 16.79 -3.18 38.09
C SER A 77 17.71 -2.45 37.12
N THR A 78 17.14 -1.86 36.10
CA THR A 78 17.91 -1.04 35.17
C THR A 78 18.37 0.25 35.85
N GLN A 79 19.68 0.51 35.81
CA GLN A 79 20.31 1.70 36.36
C GLN A 79 20.86 2.57 35.21
N PHE A 80 19.97 3.13 34.43
CA PHE A 80 20.32 3.90 33.24
C PHE A 80 20.06 5.38 33.45
N ASP A 81 21.10 6.20 33.51
CA ASP A 81 20.98 7.65 33.64
C ASP A 81 20.20 8.26 32.46
N GLY A 82 19.20 9.07 32.78
CA GLY A 82 18.37 9.76 31.77
C GLY A 82 17.24 8.89 31.19
N GLN A 83 16.87 7.82 31.87
CA GLN A 83 15.62 7.09 31.67
C GLN A 83 14.74 7.24 32.92
N ASP A 84 13.50 7.68 32.70
CA ASP A 84 12.54 7.85 33.81
C ASP A 84 11.92 6.51 34.27
N MET A 85 12.07 5.47 33.44
CA MET A 85 11.53 4.14 33.69
C MET A 85 12.61 3.21 34.21
N GLU A 86 12.38 2.66 35.40
CA GLU A 86 13.18 1.61 35.98
C GLU A 86 12.47 0.26 35.83
N LEU A 87 13.14 -0.72 35.21
CA LEU A 87 12.59 -2.05 34.93
C LEU A 87 13.32 -3.13 35.76
N PHE A 88 12.58 -4.11 36.22
CA PHE A 88 13.18 -5.33 36.79
C PHE A 88 13.98 -6.04 35.71
N SER A 89 15.25 -6.33 35.99
CA SER A 89 16.15 -6.93 35.02
C SER A 89 16.50 -8.40 35.31
N GLY A 90 15.93 -9.01 36.37
CA GLY A 90 16.14 -10.42 36.70
C GLY A 90 17.62 -10.73 36.93
N GLU A 91 18.17 -11.62 36.14
CA GLU A 91 19.59 -12.00 36.21
C GLU A 91 20.53 -11.01 35.50
N TYR A 92 20.00 -10.04 34.74
CA TYR A 92 20.82 -9.09 34.00
C TYR A 92 21.24 -7.92 34.89
N VAL A 93 22.51 -7.55 34.79
CA VAL A 93 23.04 -6.30 35.31
C VAL A 93 23.00 -5.28 34.20
N CYS A 94 22.31 -4.19 34.47
CA CYS A 94 22.01 -3.15 33.48
C CYS A 94 22.48 -1.79 34.01
N ASP A 95 23.59 -1.29 33.52
CA ASP A 95 24.19 -0.02 33.93
C ASP A 95 24.67 0.82 32.72
N GLU A 96 25.32 1.93 32.98
CA GLU A 96 25.84 2.85 31.97
C GLU A 96 26.86 2.22 31.02
N THR A 97 27.47 1.09 31.36
CA THR A 97 28.42 0.35 30.52
C THR A 97 27.72 -0.60 29.55
N GLY A 98 26.47 -0.93 29.84
CA GLY A 98 25.65 -1.79 29.00
C GLY A 98 24.80 -2.81 29.76
N VAL A 99 24.62 -3.96 29.12
CA VAL A 99 23.84 -5.08 29.64
C VAL A 99 24.74 -6.32 29.66
N PHE A 100 24.80 -6.98 30.79
CA PHE A 100 25.58 -8.22 30.95
C PHE A 100 24.93 -9.17 31.96
N VAL A 101 25.31 -10.42 31.89
CA VAL A 101 24.88 -11.46 32.83
C VAL A 101 26.11 -12.19 33.39
N HIS A 102 26.03 -12.64 34.62
CA HIS A 102 27.06 -13.48 35.20
C HIS A 102 26.76 -14.96 34.95
N ASP A 103 27.74 -15.70 34.42
CA ASP A 103 27.59 -17.13 34.30
C ASP A 103 27.62 -17.80 35.68
N LYS A 104 27.32 -19.10 35.73
CA LYS A 104 27.32 -19.90 36.98
C LYS A 104 28.64 -19.89 37.78
N PHE A 105 29.70 -19.38 37.19
CA PHE A 105 31.01 -19.23 37.83
C PHE A 105 31.30 -17.78 38.20
N GLY A 106 30.34 -16.86 37.97
CA GLY A 106 30.46 -15.43 38.23
C GLY A 106 31.27 -14.66 37.18
N TYR A 107 31.52 -15.25 36.01
CA TYR A 107 32.17 -14.51 34.93
C TYR A 107 31.14 -13.70 34.13
N GLU A 108 31.48 -12.44 33.89
CA GLU A 108 30.68 -11.53 33.11
C GLU A 108 30.61 -11.97 31.64
N GLN A 109 29.39 -12.13 31.13
CA GLN A 109 29.08 -12.28 29.71
C GLN A 109 28.36 -11.03 29.21
N ASN A 110 28.99 -10.31 28.33
CA ASN A 110 28.40 -9.09 27.77
C ASN A 110 27.30 -9.41 26.77
N ILE A 111 26.10 -8.88 27.00
CA ILE A 111 24.92 -9.00 26.14
C ILE A 111 24.87 -7.83 25.15
N CYS A 112 25.05 -6.59 25.63
CA CYS A 112 25.09 -5.38 24.81
C CYS A 112 26.03 -4.35 25.48
N ARG A 113 26.97 -3.80 24.70
CA ARG A 113 27.99 -2.85 25.22
C ARG A 113 27.48 -1.40 25.28
N HIS A 114 26.20 -1.18 25.35
CA HIS A 114 25.56 0.09 25.65
C HIS A 114 24.18 -0.17 26.27
N PRO A 115 23.66 0.78 27.06
CA PRO A 115 22.30 0.70 27.59
C PRO A 115 21.26 0.49 26.49
N ILE A 116 20.36 -0.46 26.71
CA ILE A 116 19.20 -0.74 25.86
C ILE A 116 18.10 -1.37 26.69
N MET A 117 16.85 -0.92 26.50
CA MET A 117 15.68 -1.45 27.21
C MET A 117 14.39 -1.26 26.42
N PRO A 118 13.37 -2.09 26.60
CA PRO A 118 12.02 -1.84 26.11
C PRO A 118 11.38 -0.72 26.94
N ILE A 119 10.70 0.23 26.26
CA ILE A 119 10.06 1.37 26.93
C ILE A 119 8.56 1.51 26.61
N GLN A 120 8.07 0.83 25.61
CA GLN A 120 6.66 0.93 25.21
C GLN A 120 6.27 -0.27 24.36
N ARG A 121 5.10 -0.83 24.59
CA ARG A 121 4.47 -1.84 23.73
C ARG A 121 3.51 -1.13 22.78
N LEU A 122 3.61 -1.41 21.49
CA LEU A 122 2.71 -0.88 20.47
C LEU A 122 1.81 -2.01 19.98
N CYS A 123 0.50 -1.84 20.09
CA CYS A 123 -0.49 -2.77 19.58
C CYS A 123 -1.18 -2.15 18.37
N ASN A 124 -0.89 -2.67 17.18
CA ASN A 124 -1.47 -2.17 15.95
C ASN A 124 -2.94 -2.59 15.86
N VAL A 125 -3.84 -1.60 15.94
CA VAL A 125 -5.29 -1.84 16.00
C VAL A 125 -5.89 -2.34 14.68
N ASP A 126 -5.18 -2.16 13.58
CA ASP A 126 -5.63 -2.60 12.25
C ASP A 126 -5.14 -4.02 11.90
N SER A 127 -3.89 -4.36 12.26
CA SER A 127 -3.31 -5.67 11.96
C SER A 127 -3.36 -6.66 13.12
N GLY A 128 -3.50 -6.18 14.35
CA GLY A 128 -3.33 -6.97 15.57
C GLY A 128 -1.87 -7.32 15.89
N GLU A 129 -0.91 -6.81 15.12
CA GLU A 129 0.50 -7.05 15.34
C GLU A 129 1.03 -6.22 16.50
N GLU A 130 1.91 -6.83 17.29
CA GLU A 130 2.59 -6.15 18.38
C GLU A 130 4.01 -5.75 17.98
N ARG A 131 4.39 -4.54 18.37
CA ARG A 131 5.75 -4.00 18.22
C ARG A 131 6.27 -3.51 19.55
N LEU A 132 7.58 -3.51 19.70
CA LEU A 132 8.24 -3.04 20.89
C LEU A 132 9.09 -1.81 20.57
N LYS A 133 8.88 -0.74 21.33
CA LYS A 133 9.72 0.45 21.24
C LYS A 133 10.88 0.28 22.22
N LEU A 134 12.09 0.27 21.69
CA LEU A 134 13.32 0.16 22.45
C LEU A 134 13.96 1.54 22.60
N ALA A 135 14.41 1.87 23.81
CA ALA A 135 15.36 2.95 24.05
C ALA A 135 16.78 2.37 24.10
N TYR A 136 17.74 3.06 23.50
CA TYR A 136 19.15 2.69 23.52
C TYR A 136 20.04 3.92 23.54
N LYS A 137 21.18 3.83 24.22
CA LYS A 137 22.12 4.94 24.37
C LYS A 137 23.21 4.86 23.33
N LYS A 138 23.43 5.94 22.58
CA LYS A 138 24.54 6.07 21.64
C LYS A 138 25.38 7.29 21.99
N GLY A 139 26.56 7.04 22.52
CA GLY A 139 27.36 8.09 23.16
C GLY A 139 26.64 8.65 24.37
N ARG A 140 26.35 9.95 24.37
CA ARG A 140 25.65 10.65 25.48
C ARG A 140 24.14 10.78 25.29
N PHE A 141 23.61 10.31 24.13
CA PHE A 141 22.21 10.56 23.75
C PHE A 141 21.41 9.28 23.72
N TRP A 142 20.24 9.31 24.32
CA TRP A 142 19.24 8.30 24.17
C TRP A 142 18.55 8.43 22.81
N ARG A 143 18.29 7.30 22.18
CA ARG A 143 17.52 7.16 20.93
C ARG A 143 16.47 6.10 21.14
N SER A 144 15.45 6.12 20.30
CA SER A 144 14.43 5.06 20.30
C SER A 144 14.19 4.52 18.89
N ILE A 145 13.77 3.26 18.83
CA ILE A 145 13.37 2.57 17.61
C ILE A 145 12.17 1.68 17.92
N VAL A 146 11.25 1.58 16.97
CA VAL A 146 10.13 0.62 17.00
C VAL A 146 10.55 -0.61 16.22
N VAL A 147 10.37 -1.79 16.80
CA VAL A 147 10.82 -3.07 16.25
C VAL A 147 9.66 -4.07 16.29
N GLU A 148 9.49 -4.84 15.23
CA GLU A 148 8.54 -5.95 15.21
C GLU A 148 8.98 -7.06 16.18
N LYS A 149 8.05 -7.62 16.96
CA LYS A 149 8.35 -8.73 17.88
C LYS A 149 8.89 -9.96 17.15
N SER A 150 8.43 -10.19 15.92
CA SER A 150 8.96 -11.24 15.02
C SER A 150 10.45 -11.07 14.71
N ALA A 151 10.93 -9.85 14.56
CA ALA A 151 12.35 -9.55 14.34
C ALA A 151 13.17 -9.78 15.62
N LEU A 152 12.63 -9.43 16.79
CA LEU A 152 13.29 -9.70 18.07
C LEU A 152 13.36 -11.20 18.39
N ALA A 153 12.36 -11.98 17.99
CA ALA A 153 12.29 -13.41 18.26
C ALA A 153 13.28 -14.26 17.43
N SER A 154 14.02 -13.67 16.50
CA SER A 154 14.98 -14.40 15.66
C SER A 154 16.37 -13.76 15.64
N SER A 155 17.41 -14.59 15.70
CA SER A 155 18.80 -14.10 15.63
C SER A 155 19.13 -13.39 14.33
N SER A 156 18.48 -13.72 13.22
CA SER A 156 18.65 -13.04 11.94
C SER A 156 17.90 -11.70 11.88
N GLY A 157 16.74 -11.63 12.53
CA GLY A 157 15.92 -10.41 12.58
C GLY A 157 16.58 -9.34 13.45
N ILE A 158 17.08 -9.70 14.63
CA ILE A 158 17.70 -8.74 15.55
C ILE A 158 18.99 -8.12 15.00
N LEU A 159 19.70 -8.80 14.08
CA LEU A 159 20.89 -8.26 13.41
C LEU A 159 20.59 -7.00 12.59
N GLN A 160 19.36 -6.81 12.13
CA GLN A 160 18.95 -5.61 11.40
C GLN A 160 19.06 -4.34 12.25
N LEU A 161 19.00 -4.46 13.59
CA LEU A 161 19.14 -3.34 14.51
C LEU A 161 20.52 -2.70 14.45
N ALA A 162 21.54 -3.40 13.94
CA ALA A 162 22.87 -2.84 13.70
C ALA A 162 22.85 -1.62 12.78
N ALA A 163 21.93 -1.58 11.80
CA ALA A 163 21.74 -0.43 10.90
C ALA A 163 21.35 0.86 11.65
N ASN A 164 20.69 0.73 12.80
CA ASN A 164 20.31 1.85 13.67
C ASN A 164 21.41 2.22 14.68
N GLY A 165 22.52 1.48 14.68
CA GLY A 165 23.68 1.70 15.56
C GLY A 165 23.59 1.00 16.92
N ILE A 166 22.70 0.02 17.06
CA ILE A 166 22.67 -0.90 18.18
C ILE A 166 23.81 -1.90 17.98
N MET A 167 24.59 -2.18 19.05
CA MET A 167 25.74 -3.10 18.98
C MET A 167 25.27 -4.55 19.04
N VAL A 168 24.88 -5.07 17.89
CA VAL A 168 24.49 -6.46 17.70
C VAL A 168 25.30 -7.09 16.56
N ASN A 169 25.75 -8.30 16.74
CA ASN A 169 26.45 -9.14 15.77
C ASN A 169 26.04 -10.62 15.95
N SER A 170 26.62 -11.53 15.17
CA SER A 170 26.28 -12.95 15.24
C SER A 170 26.57 -13.62 16.59
N GLU A 171 27.48 -13.08 17.42
CA GLU A 171 27.85 -13.64 18.73
C GLU A 171 26.83 -13.26 19.79
N ASN A 172 26.35 -11.99 19.80
CA ASN A 172 25.42 -11.52 20.83
C ASN A 172 23.96 -11.44 20.38
N ALA A 173 23.64 -11.78 19.12
CA ALA A 173 22.28 -11.70 18.59
C ALA A 173 21.27 -12.51 19.43
N LYS A 174 21.58 -13.76 19.73
CA LYS A 174 20.69 -14.62 20.53
C LYS A 174 20.57 -14.14 21.99
N PRO A 175 21.66 -13.86 22.72
CA PRO A 175 21.58 -13.30 24.07
C PRO A 175 20.81 -11.99 24.15
N LEU A 176 21.02 -11.06 23.19
CA LEU A 176 20.28 -9.78 23.15
C LEU A 176 18.78 -9.97 22.86
N SER A 177 18.44 -10.91 21.97
CA SER A 177 17.06 -11.31 21.71
C SER A 177 16.38 -11.82 22.98
N THR A 178 17.03 -12.75 23.67
CA THR A 178 16.52 -13.32 24.92
C THR A 178 16.33 -12.24 26.00
N TYR A 179 17.34 -11.41 26.22
CA TYR A 179 17.25 -10.28 27.14
C TYR A 179 16.05 -9.38 26.90
N LEU A 180 15.88 -8.90 25.66
CA LEU A 180 14.80 -7.95 25.34
C LEU A 180 13.41 -8.54 25.53
N LEU A 181 13.22 -9.82 25.20
CA LEU A 181 11.94 -10.52 25.37
C LEU A 181 11.66 -10.82 26.85
N GLU A 182 12.66 -11.22 27.62
CA GLU A 182 12.54 -11.44 29.06
C GLU A 182 12.27 -10.14 29.81
N MET A 183 12.95 -9.05 29.45
CA MET A 183 12.68 -7.72 30.01
C MET A 183 11.23 -7.28 29.78
N GLU A 184 10.68 -7.50 28.58
CA GLU A 184 9.27 -7.23 28.32
C GLU A 184 8.37 -8.09 29.20
N GLN A 185 8.63 -9.39 29.27
CA GLN A 185 7.80 -10.32 30.04
C GLN A 185 7.81 -10.03 31.54
N LEU A 186 8.98 -9.74 32.12
CA LEU A 186 9.15 -9.43 33.53
C LEU A 186 8.45 -8.12 33.93
N ASN A 187 8.36 -7.19 32.98
CA ASN A 187 7.82 -5.85 33.21
C ASN A 187 6.54 -5.57 32.42
N TYR A 188 5.77 -6.61 32.11
CA TYR A 188 4.60 -6.50 31.22
C TYR A 188 3.62 -5.43 31.69
N ASP A 189 3.38 -5.31 33.00
CA ASP A 189 2.46 -4.32 33.59
C ASP A 189 3.09 -2.93 33.78
N LEU A 190 4.43 -2.84 33.78
CA LEU A 190 5.15 -1.56 33.92
C LEU A 190 5.39 -0.88 32.58
N ILE A 191 5.61 -1.64 31.51
CA ILE A 191 5.82 -1.10 30.18
C ILE A 191 4.48 -0.67 29.59
N PRO A 192 4.25 0.62 29.35
CA PRO A 192 2.97 1.12 28.88
C PRO A 192 2.62 0.56 27.50
N GLU A 193 1.34 0.21 27.35
CA GLU A 193 0.77 -0.15 26.07
C GLU A 193 0.20 1.08 25.37
N GLN A 194 0.45 1.20 24.07
CA GLN A 194 -0.05 2.26 23.23
C GLN A 194 -0.67 1.67 21.98
N LYS A 195 -1.88 2.09 21.66
CA LYS A 195 -2.50 1.76 20.37
C LYS A 195 -1.72 2.40 19.23
N SER A 196 -1.56 1.66 18.14
CA SER A 196 -0.79 2.13 16.99
C SER A 196 -1.46 1.77 15.68
N VAL A 197 -1.00 2.40 14.60
CA VAL A 197 -1.51 2.21 13.25
C VAL A 197 -0.38 2.36 12.23
N GLY A 198 -0.41 1.49 11.20
CA GLY A 198 0.59 1.52 10.12
C GLY A 198 0.15 2.30 8.88
N ARG A 199 -1.07 2.84 8.82
CA ARG A 199 -1.67 3.51 7.66
C ARG A 199 -2.59 4.66 8.04
N LEU A 200 -3.00 5.42 7.05
CA LEU A 200 -3.93 6.55 7.13
C LEU A 200 -5.39 6.10 6.87
N GLY A 201 -6.33 7.03 6.96
CA GLY A 201 -7.74 6.82 6.61
C GLY A 201 -8.55 6.08 7.68
N TRP A 202 -9.65 5.47 7.28
CA TRP A 202 -10.55 4.74 8.19
C TRP A 202 -9.88 3.49 8.76
N ILE A 203 -9.96 3.33 10.06
CA ILE A 203 -9.41 2.19 10.81
C ILE A 203 -10.56 1.54 11.58
N SER A 204 -11.33 0.71 10.90
CA SER A 204 -12.46 -0.03 11.49
C SER A 204 -13.18 0.76 12.61
N ASP A 205 -13.29 0.19 13.82
CA ASP A 205 -13.98 0.79 14.97
C ASP A 205 -13.15 1.87 15.70
N HIS A 206 -11.97 2.22 15.19
CA HIS A 206 -11.03 3.14 15.86
C HIS A 206 -11.05 4.57 15.32
N GLY A 207 -11.82 4.84 14.25
CA GLY A 207 -11.94 6.16 13.67
C GLY A 207 -10.99 6.40 12.49
N PHE A 208 -10.54 7.65 12.30
CA PHE A 208 -9.79 8.06 11.12
C PHE A 208 -8.35 8.50 11.47
N SER A 209 -7.36 7.74 11.01
CA SER A 209 -5.94 8.08 11.17
C SER A 209 -5.52 9.21 10.20
N PRO A 210 -4.81 10.28 10.67
CA PRO A 210 -4.17 10.44 11.97
C PRO A 210 -4.97 11.28 12.97
N TYR A 211 -6.27 11.44 12.85
CA TYR A 211 -7.09 12.35 13.67
C TYR A 211 -7.59 11.74 14.99
N VAL A 212 -7.15 10.54 15.31
CA VAL A 212 -7.41 9.88 16.60
C VAL A 212 -6.22 10.10 17.54
N ASP A 213 -6.44 10.76 18.66
CA ASP A 213 -5.38 11.19 19.59
C ASP A 213 -4.61 10.01 20.21
N ASP A 214 -5.26 8.87 20.43
CA ASP A 214 -4.66 7.70 21.08
C ASP A 214 -3.88 6.77 20.13
N LEU A 215 -3.82 7.09 18.83
CA LEU A 215 -3.12 6.27 17.84
C LEU A 215 -1.76 6.87 17.47
N VAL A 216 -0.69 6.10 17.66
CA VAL A 216 0.64 6.47 17.19
C VAL A 216 1.00 5.73 15.92
N PHE A 217 1.81 6.36 15.08
CA PHE A 217 2.29 5.73 13.85
C PHE A 217 3.41 4.72 14.15
N ASP A 218 3.20 3.47 13.72
CA ASP A 218 4.15 2.37 13.82
C ASP A 218 4.53 1.75 12.47
N GLY A 219 4.01 2.32 11.36
CA GLY A 219 4.23 1.83 10.00
C GLY A 219 5.67 1.95 9.50
N GLU A 220 5.88 1.60 8.24
CA GLU A 220 7.19 1.66 7.60
C GLU A 220 7.79 3.07 7.64
N THR A 221 9.09 3.15 7.93
CA THR A 221 9.83 4.41 8.04
C THR A 221 9.73 5.26 6.77
N ASN A 222 9.63 4.62 5.60
CA ASN A 222 9.49 5.30 4.31
C ASN A 222 8.21 6.12 4.19
N PHE A 223 7.14 5.75 4.89
CA PHE A 223 5.88 6.48 4.90
C PHE A 223 5.76 7.52 6.02
N LYS A 224 6.73 7.57 6.94
CA LYS A 224 6.69 8.49 8.08
C LYS A 224 6.60 9.96 7.66
N HIS A 225 7.22 10.33 6.55
CA HIS A 225 7.18 11.69 6.03
C HIS A 225 5.78 12.06 5.51
N ILE A 226 5.10 11.15 4.78
CA ILE A 226 3.72 11.37 4.29
C ILE A 226 2.76 11.41 5.48
N PHE A 227 2.91 10.49 6.46
CA PHE A 227 2.12 10.53 7.68
C PHE A 227 2.25 11.87 8.40
N GLY A 228 3.47 12.37 8.56
CA GLY A 228 3.74 13.66 9.18
C GLY A 228 3.32 14.88 8.36
N ALA A 229 3.09 14.72 7.06
CA ALA A 229 2.58 15.77 6.18
C ALA A 229 1.06 16.00 6.35
N VAL A 230 0.30 14.98 6.81
CA VAL A 230 -1.15 15.06 7.07
C VAL A 230 -1.39 15.78 8.38
N LYS A 231 -1.44 17.10 8.31
CA LYS A 231 -1.65 18.00 9.45
C LYS A 231 -2.21 19.34 8.98
N SER A 232 -2.84 20.09 9.88
CA SER A 232 -3.26 21.46 9.61
C SER A 232 -2.09 22.43 9.78
N SER A 233 -2.02 23.45 8.94
CA SER A 233 -1.02 24.52 9.01
C SER A 233 -1.60 25.85 8.50
N GLY A 234 -1.18 26.97 9.08
CA GLY A 234 -1.55 28.32 8.66
C GLY A 234 -2.96 28.75 9.06
N SER A 235 -3.66 29.44 8.17
CA SER A 235 -5.00 30.00 8.37
C SER A 235 -6.05 29.22 7.59
N ARG A 236 -7.05 28.66 8.31
CA ARG A 236 -8.25 28.05 7.72
C ARG A 236 -9.01 29.03 6.81
N GLU A 237 -9.19 30.25 7.29
CA GLU A 237 -9.96 31.28 6.55
C GLU A 237 -9.28 31.66 5.24
N ALA A 238 -7.97 31.80 5.23
CA ALA A 238 -7.21 32.09 4.02
C ALA A 238 -7.41 30.99 2.97
N TRP A 239 -7.32 29.72 3.39
CA TRP A 239 -7.56 28.58 2.50
C TRP A 239 -8.99 28.55 1.98
N VAL A 240 -9.99 28.65 2.87
CA VAL A 240 -11.42 28.62 2.49
C VAL A 240 -11.77 29.73 1.53
N ASN A 241 -11.27 30.96 1.72
CA ASN A 241 -11.55 32.09 0.85
C ASN A 241 -11.00 31.87 -0.57
N VAL A 242 -9.78 31.34 -0.68
CA VAL A 242 -9.21 30.99 -2.00
C VAL A 242 -10.02 29.89 -2.67
N MET A 243 -10.43 28.86 -1.94
CA MET A 243 -11.27 27.78 -2.52
C MET A 243 -12.67 28.26 -2.93
N ARG A 244 -13.29 29.19 -2.19
CA ARG A 244 -14.56 29.82 -2.61
C ARG A 244 -14.42 30.57 -3.93
N ASN A 245 -13.35 31.36 -4.08
CA ASN A 245 -13.07 32.07 -5.33
C ASN A 245 -12.91 31.10 -6.50
N LEU A 246 -12.09 30.08 -6.34
CA LEU A 246 -11.89 29.02 -7.32
C LEU A 246 -13.23 28.35 -7.71
N ARG A 247 -14.08 28.02 -6.74
CA ARG A 247 -15.37 27.37 -6.97
C ARG A 247 -16.33 28.29 -7.72
N SER A 248 -16.27 29.59 -7.49
CA SER A 248 -17.10 30.59 -8.18
C SER A 248 -16.78 30.74 -9.69
N GLU A 249 -15.56 30.37 -10.11
CA GLU A 249 -15.16 30.37 -11.52
C GLU A 249 -15.87 29.29 -12.34
N LYS A 250 -16.47 28.28 -11.70
CA LYS A 250 -17.15 27.13 -12.31
C LYS A 250 -16.31 26.38 -13.35
N SER A 251 -14.99 26.48 -13.25
CA SER A 251 -14.04 25.76 -14.11
C SER A 251 -14.00 24.27 -13.80
N PRO A 252 -13.54 23.40 -14.74
CA PRO A 252 -13.32 21.98 -14.46
C PRO A 252 -12.33 21.72 -13.31
N GLY A 253 -11.46 22.70 -13.01
CA GLY A 253 -10.48 22.61 -11.93
C GLY A 253 -11.06 22.34 -10.54
N ARG A 254 -12.34 22.69 -10.29
CA ARG A 254 -13.04 22.35 -9.03
C ARG A 254 -13.25 20.86 -8.81
N LEU A 255 -13.13 20.04 -9.86
CA LEU A 255 -13.21 18.57 -9.76
C LEU A 255 -12.09 17.99 -8.92
N PHE A 256 -10.88 18.56 -8.94
CA PHE A 256 -9.79 18.14 -8.08
C PHE A 256 -10.15 18.24 -6.59
N LEU A 257 -10.78 19.37 -6.22
CA LEU A 257 -11.22 19.61 -4.86
C LEU A 257 -12.33 18.64 -4.44
N ALA A 258 -13.35 18.46 -5.28
CA ALA A 258 -14.47 17.58 -5.01
C ALA A 258 -14.07 16.10 -4.93
N ALA A 259 -13.22 15.63 -5.85
CA ALA A 259 -12.70 14.27 -5.84
C ALA A 259 -11.80 13.98 -4.62
N SER A 260 -11.11 14.99 -4.11
CA SER A 260 -10.35 14.89 -2.88
C SER A 260 -11.24 14.55 -1.67
N PHE A 261 -12.36 15.21 -1.51
CA PHE A 261 -13.36 14.87 -0.49
C PHE A 261 -14.07 13.55 -0.77
N ALA A 262 -14.35 13.23 -2.05
CA ALA A 262 -14.98 11.98 -2.43
C ALA A 262 -14.18 10.75 -1.99
N SER A 263 -12.86 10.85 -1.92
CA SER A 263 -11.99 9.75 -1.53
C SER A 263 -12.39 9.12 -0.19
N VAL A 264 -12.70 9.92 0.82
CA VAL A 264 -12.98 9.42 2.18
C VAL A 264 -14.39 8.90 2.38
N ILE A 265 -15.30 9.14 1.44
CA ILE A 265 -16.66 8.59 1.49
C ILE A 265 -16.81 7.27 0.72
N LEU A 266 -15.78 6.83 -0.04
CA LEU A 266 -15.85 5.59 -0.82
C LEU A 266 -16.08 4.38 0.07
N GLU A 267 -15.36 4.27 1.17
CA GLU A 267 -15.49 3.14 2.10
C GLU A 267 -16.86 3.11 2.80
N PRO A 268 -17.35 4.20 3.43
CA PRO A 268 -18.71 4.25 3.99
C PRO A 268 -19.83 3.96 2.99
N CYS A 269 -19.65 4.36 1.72
CA CYS A 269 -20.63 4.11 0.65
C CYS A 269 -20.45 2.74 -0.03
N GLY A 270 -19.48 1.92 0.38
CA GLY A 270 -19.21 0.62 -0.23
C GLY A 270 -18.74 0.69 -1.70
N LEU A 271 -18.13 1.81 -2.09
CA LEU A 271 -17.67 2.07 -3.45
C LEU A 271 -16.22 1.61 -3.65
N LEU A 272 -15.87 1.34 -4.91
CA LEU A 272 -14.50 0.97 -5.30
C LEU A 272 -13.67 2.22 -5.59
N PRO A 273 -12.32 2.12 -5.53
CA PRO A 273 -11.42 3.15 -5.99
C PRO A 273 -11.64 3.48 -7.48
N PHE A 274 -11.37 4.72 -7.86
CA PHE A 274 -11.45 5.18 -9.25
C PHE A 274 -10.39 6.24 -9.52
N PHE A 275 -10.13 6.50 -10.82
CA PHE A 275 -9.25 7.57 -11.25
C PHE A 275 -10.03 8.83 -11.59
N LEU A 276 -9.52 9.97 -11.12
CA LEU A 276 -9.78 11.27 -11.74
C LEU A 276 -8.51 11.72 -12.47
N HIS A 277 -8.57 11.88 -13.78
CA HIS A 277 -7.43 12.26 -14.60
C HIS A 277 -7.67 13.56 -15.37
N ALA A 278 -6.75 14.52 -15.19
CA ALA A 278 -6.77 15.78 -15.95
C ALA A 278 -5.65 15.78 -16.99
N TRP A 279 -5.99 15.96 -18.26
CA TRP A 279 -5.01 15.94 -19.34
C TRP A 279 -5.11 17.20 -20.21
N GLY A 280 -4.08 17.47 -21.03
CA GLY A 280 -4.06 18.63 -21.92
C GLY A 280 -2.71 19.33 -21.95
N GLY A 281 -2.65 20.52 -22.55
CA GLY A 281 -1.44 21.29 -22.76
C GLY A 281 -0.67 21.63 -21.47
N THR A 282 0.57 22.05 -21.64
CA THR A 282 1.41 22.54 -20.54
C THR A 282 0.90 23.87 -19.99
N GLU A 283 1.22 24.19 -18.72
CA GLU A 283 0.87 25.46 -18.05
C GLU A 283 -0.64 25.75 -17.89
N THR A 284 -1.50 24.76 -18.04
CA THR A 284 -2.95 24.91 -17.85
C THR A 284 -3.38 24.87 -16.37
N GLY A 285 -2.51 24.50 -15.44
CA GLY A 285 -2.79 24.47 -14.00
C GLY A 285 -3.11 23.08 -13.41
N LYS A 286 -2.88 22.01 -14.17
CA LYS A 286 -3.14 20.62 -13.74
C LYS A 286 -2.39 20.25 -12.44
N THR A 287 -1.10 20.57 -12.36
CA THR A 287 -0.30 20.33 -11.15
C THR A 287 -0.82 21.16 -9.96
N VAL A 288 -1.30 22.39 -10.19
CA VAL A 288 -1.96 23.19 -9.16
C VAL A 288 -3.24 22.50 -8.68
N GLY A 289 -4.00 21.87 -9.58
CA GLY A 289 -5.16 21.05 -9.23
C GLY A 289 -4.82 19.90 -8.28
N LEU A 290 -3.72 19.17 -8.53
CA LEU A 290 -3.23 18.14 -7.59
C LEU A 290 -2.84 18.74 -6.24
N MET A 291 -2.18 19.90 -6.24
CA MET A 291 -1.82 20.59 -5.00
C MET A 291 -3.07 21.04 -4.23
N ILE A 292 -4.13 21.48 -4.91
CA ILE A 292 -5.43 21.80 -4.30
C ILE A 292 -6.02 20.57 -3.65
N ALA A 293 -6.08 19.44 -4.36
CA ALA A 293 -6.59 18.19 -3.82
C ALA A 293 -5.81 17.74 -2.57
N ALA A 294 -4.49 17.81 -2.61
CA ALA A 294 -3.62 17.48 -1.48
C ALA A 294 -3.80 18.45 -0.30
N SER A 295 -4.00 19.75 -0.55
CA SER A 295 -4.11 20.79 0.47
C SER A 295 -5.34 20.65 1.37
N VAL A 296 -6.33 19.88 0.97
CA VAL A 296 -7.48 19.52 1.82
C VAL A 296 -7.00 18.80 3.09
N TRP A 297 -5.98 17.95 2.97
CA TRP A 297 -5.52 17.00 4.00
C TRP A 297 -4.14 17.31 4.56
N ALA A 298 -3.22 17.79 3.70
CA ALA A 298 -1.79 17.72 3.95
C ALA A 298 -1.01 18.86 3.30
N CYS A 299 0.29 18.92 3.60
CA CYS A 299 1.23 19.77 2.87
C CYS A 299 1.24 19.40 1.37
N PRO A 300 0.82 20.30 0.46
CA PRO A 300 0.60 19.97 -0.95
C PRO A 300 1.88 19.94 -1.79
N LYS A 301 3.06 19.93 -1.17
CA LYS A 301 4.34 19.95 -1.88
C LYS A 301 4.63 18.61 -2.53
N LEU A 302 5.23 18.68 -3.73
CA LEU A 302 5.79 17.52 -4.41
C LEU A 302 6.90 16.88 -3.56
N GLY A 303 6.84 15.57 -3.40
CA GLY A 303 7.77 14.82 -2.55
C GLY A 303 7.37 14.75 -1.08
N GLU A 304 6.30 15.47 -0.64
CA GLU A 304 5.68 15.31 0.68
C GLU A 304 4.39 14.49 0.56
N TYR A 305 3.26 15.10 0.19
CA TYR A 305 2.02 14.35 -0.04
C TYR A 305 1.78 14.04 -1.52
N VAL A 306 2.07 14.98 -2.43
CA VAL A 306 1.99 14.76 -3.87
C VAL A 306 3.22 13.95 -4.31
N THR A 307 2.99 12.83 -4.98
CA THR A 307 4.03 11.93 -5.48
C THR A 307 4.14 12.01 -7.01
N THR A 308 5.15 11.37 -7.58
CA THR A 308 5.29 11.22 -9.04
C THR A 308 5.03 9.78 -9.46
N PHE A 309 4.67 9.59 -10.72
CA PHE A 309 4.39 8.27 -11.28
C PHE A 309 5.66 7.38 -11.45
N ASN A 310 6.84 7.88 -11.07
CA ASN A 310 8.11 7.17 -11.19
C ASN A 310 8.29 6.13 -10.06
N SER A 311 7.38 5.17 -9.98
CA SER A 311 7.42 4.09 -9.00
C SER A 311 7.04 2.74 -9.63
N THR A 312 7.41 1.65 -8.98
CA THR A 312 6.97 0.32 -9.39
C THR A 312 5.49 0.12 -9.07
N ILE A 313 4.82 -0.78 -9.78
CA ILE A 313 3.43 -1.18 -9.50
C ILE A 313 3.25 -1.60 -8.02
N VAL A 314 4.22 -2.33 -7.46
CA VAL A 314 4.20 -2.72 -6.04
C VAL A 314 4.30 -1.51 -5.13
N GLY A 315 5.14 -0.54 -5.45
CA GLY A 315 5.24 0.72 -4.71
C GLY A 315 3.93 1.50 -4.73
N GLN A 316 3.22 1.52 -5.86
CA GLN A 316 1.91 2.16 -5.98
C GLN A 316 0.85 1.44 -5.13
N GLU A 317 0.80 0.09 -5.12
CA GLU A 317 -0.08 -0.68 -4.22
C GLU A 317 0.20 -0.36 -2.75
N MET A 318 1.47 -0.31 -2.36
CA MET A 318 1.87 0.01 -0.98
C MET A 318 1.46 1.43 -0.60
N THR A 319 1.65 2.41 -1.50
CA THR A 319 1.23 3.80 -1.27
C THR A 319 -0.29 3.92 -1.19
N ALA A 320 -1.04 3.27 -2.09
CA ALA A 320 -2.51 3.26 -2.05
C ALA A 320 -3.04 2.64 -0.74
N SER A 321 -2.45 1.52 -0.31
CA SER A 321 -2.81 0.86 0.95
C SER A 321 -2.45 1.70 2.17
N PHE A 322 -1.31 2.40 2.13
CA PHE A 322 -0.90 3.31 3.20
C PHE A 322 -1.84 4.52 3.32
N LEU A 323 -2.19 5.16 2.20
CA LEU A 323 -3.16 6.27 2.16
C LEU A 323 -4.57 5.81 2.51
N ASN A 324 -4.90 4.56 2.21
CA ASN A 324 -6.17 3.89 2.48
C ASN A 324 -7.39 4.65 1.92
N SER A 325 -8.00 5.54 2.71
CA SER A 325 -9.17 6.34 2.31
C SER A 325 -8.81 7.74 1.80
N LEU A 326 -7.58 8.21 2.05
CA LEU A 326 -7.14 9.52 1.59
C LEU A 326 -6.81 9.52 0.10
N PRO A 327 -7.01 10.65 -0.63
CA PRO A 327 -6.75 10.70 -2.07
C PRO A 327 -5.27 10.45 -2.39
N MET A 328 -5.01 9.67 -3.42
CA MET A 328 -3.67 9.42 -3.94
C MET A 328 -3.38 10.41 -5.08
N CYS A 329 -2.60 11.47 -4.78
CA CYS A 329 -2.25 12.52 -5.75
C CYS A 329 -0.92 12.19 -6.44
N ILE A 330 -0.96 11.98 -7.78
CA ILE A 330 0.21 11.58 -8.57
C ILE A 330 0.41 12.54 -9.73
N ASP A 331 1.55 13.21 -9.78
CA ASP A 331 1.95 14.15 -10.84
C ASP A 331 2.67 13.42 -11.98
N GLU A 332 2.50 13.91 -13.23
CA GLU A 332 3.15 13.45 -14.45
C GLU A 332 2.95 11.96 -14.82
N LEU A 333 1.81 11.64 -15.41
CA LEU A 333 1.52 10.28 -15.90
C LEU A 333 2.34 9.87 -17.16
N GLN A 334 3.23 10.72 -17.65
CA GLN A 334 3.85 10.59 -18.98
C GLN A 334 5.19 9.87 -19.03
N ILE A 335 5.68 9.30 -17.98
CA ILE A 335 7.03 8.68 -18.03
C ILE A 335 7.00 7.51 -19.02
N GLN A 336 7.48 7.82 -20.25
CA GLN A 336 7.74 6.83 -21.29
C GLN A 336 8.68 5.75 -20.73
N SER A 337 8.22 4.51 -20.75
CA SER A 337 9.15 3.40 -20.55
C SER A 337 10.06 3.30 -21.77
N SER A 338 11.31 2.97 -21.57
CA SER A 338 12.29 2.66 -22.62
C SER A 338 11.88 1.49 -23.55
N SER A 339 10.75 0.84 -23.28
CA SER A 339 10.20 -0.32 -24.00
C SER A 339 8.88 -0.05 -24.73
N GLY A 340 8.45 1.22 -24.88
CA GLY A 340 7.18 1.56 -25.55
C GLY A 340 6.05 1.97 -24.60
N VAL A 341 4.84 2.08 -25.13
CA VAL A 341 3.63 2.53 -24.42
C VAL A 341 3.41 1.70 -23.15
N ARG A 342 3.33 2.35 -21.98
CA ARG A 342 2.91 1.66 -20.75
C ARG A 342 1.48 1.16 -20.92
N ASP A 343 1.25 -0.06 -20.49
CA ASP A 343 -0.08 -0.61 -20.37
C ASP A 343 -0.80 0.01 -19.16
N PHE A 344 -1.39 1.18 -19.37
CA PHE A 344 -2.15 1.89 -18.34
C PHE A 344 -3.39 1.11 -17.90
N ASP A 345 -3.99 0.33 -18.79
CA ASP A 345 -5.13 -0.51 -18.43
C ASP A 345 -4.81 -1.41 -17.23
N ARG A 346 -3.62 -2.03 -17.24
CA ARG A 346 -3.18 -2.87 -16.13
C ARG A 346 -3.06 -2.11 -14.80
N ILE A 347 -2.57 -0.87 -14.85
CA ILE A 347 -2.42 -0.02 -13.66
C ILE A 347 -3.79 0.40 -13.15
N ILE A 348 -4.68 0.80 -14.07
CA ILE A 348 -6.06 1.17 -13.75
C ILE A 348 -6.76 -0.01 -13.06
N TYR A 349 -6.73 -1.21 -13.65
CA TYR A 349 -7.35 -2.38 -13.04
C TYR A 349 -6.79 -2.65 -11.65
N GLN A 350 -5.48 -2.65 -11.50
CA GLN A 350 -4.82 -3.01 -10.26
C GLN A 350 -5.13 -2.04 -9.12
N LEU A 351 -5.07 -0.73 -9.36
CA LEU A 351 -5.35 0.27 -8.33
C LEU A 351 -6.84 0.42 -8.03
N THR A 352 -7.72 0.17 -9.00
CA THR A 352 -9.17 0.31 -8.81
C THR A 352 -9.88 -0.95 -8.32
N GLU A 353 -9.19 -2.08 -8.19
CA GLU A 353 -9.71 -3.25 -7.49
C GLU A 353 -9.78 -3.04 -5.97
N GLY A 354 -8.95 -2.13 -5.43
CA GLY A 354 -8.93 -1.82 -4.01
C GLY A 354 -8.40 -2.95 -3.12
N VAL A 355 -7.74 -3.96 -3.73
CA VAL A 355 -7.14 -5.11 -3.06
C VAL A 355 -5.81 -5.44 -3.74
N GLY A 356 -4.76 -5.58 -2.95
CA GLY A 356 -3.42 -5.94 -3.42
C GLY A 356 -3.32 -7.41 -3.82
N ARG A 357 -2.24 -7.76 -4.51
CA ARG A 357 -1.98 -9.15 -4.91
C ARG A 357 -1.71 -10.03 -3.71
N ALA A 358 -2.27 -11.24 -3.73
CA ALA A 358 -1.90 -12.28 -2.77
C ALA A 358 -0.40 -12.64 -2.92
N ARG A 359 0.34 -12.64 -1.81
CA ARG A 359 1.76 -13.00 -1.74
C ARG A 359 1.97 -14.08 -0.71
N GLY A 360 2.85 -15.04 -1.01
CA GLY A 360 3.26 -16.05 -0.03
C GLY A 360 4.08 -15.41 1.10
N ALA A 361 3.83 -15.82 2.33
CA ALA A 361 4.65 -15.45 3.47
C ALA A 361 5.92 -16.32 3.52
N LYS A 362 7.04 -15.76 3.95
CA LYS A 362 8.31 -16.48 4.12
C LYS A 362 8.21 -17.64 5.13
N THR A 363 7.27 -17.53 6.07
CA THR A 363 6.98 -18.51 7.11
C THR A 363 5.94 -19.57 6.72
N GLY A 364 5.45 -19.54 5.44
CA GLY A 364 4.35 -20.36 4.95
C GLY A 364 3.00 -19.65 5.06
N GLY A 365 2.05 -20.00 4.17
CA GLY A 365 0.74 -19.34 4.07
C GLY A 365 0.77 -18.08 3.20
N LEU A 366 -0.27 -17.25 3.33
CA LEU A 366 -0.41 -15.98 2.62
C LEU A 366 -0.12 -14.80 3.54
N GLN A 367 0.53 -13.77 3.00
CA GLN A 367 0.61 -12.48 3.67
C GLN A 367 -0.78 -11.83 3.72
N ARG A 368 -1.02 -10.98 4.71
CA ARG A 368 -2.22 -10.14 4.75
C ARG A 368 -2.27 -9.33 3.44
N MET A 369 -3.42 -9.37 2.77
CA MET A 369 -3.63 -8.58 1.56
C MET A 369 -3.83 -7.11 1.92
N ASN A 370 -3.12 -6.24 1.23
CA ASN A 370 -3.33 -4.80 1.32
C ASN A 370 -4.70 -4.44 0.75
N THR A 371 -5.41 -3.52 1.40
CA THR A 371 -6.70 -3.00 0.94
C THR A 371 -6.71 -1.48 0.98
N TRP A 372 -7.48 -0.87 0.09
CA TRP A 372 -7.67 0.58 0.05
C TRP A 372 -9.00 0.95 -0.61
N ARG A 373 -9.50 2.14 -0.28
CA ARG A 373 -10.71 2.74 -0.88
C ARG A 373 -10.46 4.22 -1.07
N ASN A 374 -9.73 4.59 -2.13
CA ASN A 374 -9.36 5.98 -2.38
C ASN A 374 -9.61 6.42 -3.82
N CYS A 375 -9.69 7.72 -4.04
CA CYS A 375 -9.64 8.33 -5.35
C CYS A 375 -8.18 8.53 -5.75
N ILE A 376 -7.81 8.08 -6.94
CA ILE A 376 -6.48 8.29 -7.52
C ILE A 376 -6.58 9.50 -8.44
N ILE A 377 -6.00 10.62 -8.00
CA ILE A 377 -6.05 11.89 -8.74
C ILE A 377 -4.73 12.07 -9.47
N THR A 378 -4.80 12.19 -10.79
CA THR A 378 -3.62 12.25 -11.66
C THR A 378 -3.73 13.34 -12.72
N ASN A 379 -2.61 13.72 -13.30
CA ASN A 379 -2.56 14.60 -14.46
C ASN A 379 -1.59 14.08 -15.54
N GLY A 380 -1.72 14.60 -16.75
CA GLY A 380 -0.83 14.26 -17.86
C GLY A 380 -1.04 15.18 -19.06
N GLU A 381 -0.32 14.95 -20.16
CA GLU A 381 -0.55 15.65 -21.43
C GLU A 381 -1.58 14.94 -22.31
N HIS A 382 -1.81 13.64 -22.08
CA HIS A 382 -2.71 12.80 -22.87
C HIS A 382 -3.73 12.10 -21.98
N PRO A 383 -4.88 11.69 -22.54
CA PRO A 383 -5.82 10.83 -21.84
C PRO A 383 -5.11 9.56 -21.33
N ILE A 384 -5.53 9.05 -20.18
CA ILE A 384 -5.04 7.78 -19.65
C ILE A 384 -5.66 6.58 -20.37
N SER A 385 -6.90 6.73 -20.85
CA SER A 385 -7.58 5.76 -21.69
C SER A 385 -7.34 6.07 -23.18
N ASN A 386 -7.32 5.05 -24.01
CA ASN A 386 -7.17 5.16 -25.46
C ASN A 386 -8.21 4.32 -26.20
N SER A 387 -8.23 4.41 -27.54
CA SER A 387 -9.22 3.71 -28.37
C SER A 387 -9.20 2.18 -28.22
N SER A 388 -8.06 1.59 -27.85
CA SER A 388 -7.92 0.14 -27.62
C SER A 388 -8.06 -0.27 -26.16
N SER A 389 -8.16 0.67 -25.20
CA SER A 389 -8.33 0.39 -23.79
C SER A 389 -9.55 -0.49 -23.53
N GLY A 390 -9.40 -1.48 -22.64
CA GLY A 390 -10.50 -2.34 -22.24
C GLY A 390 -11.66 -1.55 -21.64
N GLY A 391 -12.91 -1.88 -21.97
CA GLY A 391 -14.09 -1.18 -21.44
C GLY A 391 -14.14 -1.16 -19.90
N GLY A 392 -13.57 -2.18 -19.27
CA GLY A 392 -13.45 -2.20 -17.80
C GLY A 392 -12.45 -1.17 -17.25
N ALA A 393 -11.38 -0.84 -17.96
CA ALA A 393 -10.44 0.23 -17.58
C ALA A 393 -11.10 1.61 -17.77
N VAL A 394 -11.67 1.84 -18.95
CA VAL A 394 -12.39 3.11 -19.28
C VAL A 394 -13.46 3.44 -18.24
N ASN A 395 -14.23 2.43 -17.81
CA ASN A 395 -15.28 2.61 -16.79
C ASN A 395 -14.80 3.04 -15.40
N ARG A 396 -13.51 2.91 -15.11
CA ARG A 396 -12.90 3.22 -13.80
C ARG A 396 -12.18 4.57 -13.79
N VAL A 397 -12.24 5.30 -14.89
CA VAL A 397 -11.57 6.58 -15.05
C VAL A 397 -12.60 7.65 -15.39
N ILE A 398 -12.62 8.74 -14.64
CA ILE A 398 -13.24 9.99 -15.03
C ILE A 398 -12.11 10.89 -15.48
N GLU A 399 -12.12 11.31 -16.74
CA GLU A 399 -11.07 12.14 -17.29
C GLU A 399 -11.63 13.40 -17.97
N PHE A 400 -10.89 14.48 -17.87
CA PHE A 400 -11.30 15.75 -18.47
C PHE A 400 -10.11 16.50 -19.05
N GLU A 401 -10.39 17.22 -20.13
CA GLU A 401 -9.41 18.00 -20.85
C GLU A 401 -9.23 19.39 -20.22
N CYS A 402 -7.99 19.84 -20.18
CA CYS A 402 -7.58 21.16 -19.72
C CYS A 402 -6.98 21.93 -20.91
N ASP A 403 -7.83 22.40 -21.85
CA ASP A 403 -7.39 23.14 -23.03
C ASP A 403 -6.91 24.54 -22.70
N GLU A 404 -7.51 25.17 -21.68
CA GLU A 404 -7.20 26.49 -21.21
C GLU A 404 -6.77 26.44 -19.72
N LYS A 405 -6.36 27.58 -19.19
CA LYS A 405 -6.06 27.70 -17.75
C LYS A 405 -7.32 27.38 -16.94
N VAL A 406 -7.23 26.34 -16.11
CA VAL A 406 -8.35 25.90 -15.25
C VAL A 406 -8.58 26.81 -14.04
N TYR A 407 -7.66 27.75 -13.78
CA TYR A 407 -7.76 28.75 -12.71
C TYR A 407 -7.28 30.11 -13.20
N SER A 408 -7.96 31.16 -12.79
CA SER A 408 -7.62 32.54 -13.16
C SER A 408 -6.32 33.03 -12.50
N ASP A 409 -6.04 32.62 -11.24
CA ASP A 409 -4.88 33.00 -10.45
C ASP A 409 -4.09 31.79 -9.91
N LEU A 410 -3.32 31.16 -10.76
CA LEU A 410 -2.46 30.02 -10.38
C LEU A 410 -1.43 30.37 -9.33
N VAL A 411 -0.83 31.57 -9.40
CA VAL A 411 0.25 31.99 -8.51
C VAL A 411 -0.29 32.31 -7.12
N GLY A 412 -1.40 33.03 -7.04
CA GLY A 412 -2.06 33.34 -5.77
C GLY A 412 -2.57 32.09 -5.05
N ILE A 413 -3.17 31.14 -5.79
CA ILE A 413 -3.60 29.86 -5.22
C ILE A 413 -2.40 29.12 -4.62
N CYS A 414 -1.31 28.93 -5.40
CA CYS A 414 -0.11 28.24 -4.90
C CYS A 414 0.49 28.90 -3.67
N ALA A 415 0.58 30.24 -3.65
CA ALA A 415 1.12 31.00 -2.53
C ALA A 415 0.34 30.75 -1.24
N VAL A 416 -1.00 30.71 -1.33
CA VAL A 416 -1.87 30.48 -0.17
C VAL A 416 -1.80 29.02 0.29
N ILE A 417 -2.02 28.04 -0.61
CA ILE A 417 -2.11 26.62 -0.21
C ILE A 417 -0.78 26.04 0.26
N SER A 418 0.37 26.61 -0.15
CA SER A 418 1.68 26.15 0.31
C SER A 418 1.93 26.35 1.81
N SER A 419 1.19 27.27 2.44
CA SER A 419 1.31 27.62 3.86
C SER A 419 0.03 27.37 4.66
N ASN A 420 -1.11 27.21 3.99
CA ASN A 420 -2.42 27.05 4.60
C ASN A 420 -3.09 25.79 4.05
N TYR A 421 -3.19 24.73 4.85
CA TYR A 421 -3.71 23.43 4.41
C TYR A 421 -4.18 22.56 5.59
N GLY A 422 -4.90 21.47 5.29
CA GLY A 422 -5.21 20.36 6.19
C GLY A 422 -6.40 20.60 7.14
N PHE A 423 -7.04 21.76 7.13
CA PHE A 423 -8.20 22.04 7.99
C PHE A 423 -9.48 21.37 7.50
N ALA A 424 -9.76 21.55 6.22
CA ALA A 424 -11.03 21.13 5.63
C ALA A 424 -11.22 19.60 5.65
N GLY A 425 -10.16 18.85 5.45
CA GLY A 425 -10.21 17.39 5.52
C GLY A 425 -10.53 16.89 6.92
N ARG A 426 -9.91 17.49 7.95
CA ARG A 426 -10.20 17.16 9.34
C ARG A 426 -11.66 17.48 9.70
N GLU A 427 -12.14 18.67 9.38
CA GLU A 427 -13.54 19.07 9.62
C GLU A 427 -14.54 18.15 8.91
N PHE A 428 -14.22 17.75 7.69
CA PHE A 428 -15.07 16.84 6.92
C PHE A 428 -15.15 15.45 7.56
N VAL A 429 -14.03 14.91 8.04
CA VAL A 429 -13.99 13.63 8.74
C VAL A 429 -14.70 13.72 10.10
N GLU A 430 -14.47 14.76 10.88
CA GLU A 430 -15.16 14.98 12.16
C GLU A 430 -16.69 15.05 11.98
N PHE A 431 -17.16 15.60 10.87
CA PHE A 431 -18.59 15.57 10.52
C PHE A 431 -19.05 14.14 10.18
N LEU A 432 -18.30 13.40 9.37
CA LEU A 432 -18.64 12.03 8.98
C LEU A 432 -18.71 11.07 10.18
N GLN A 433 -17.94 11.33 11.22
CA GLN A 433 -17.90 10.50 12.44
C GLN A 433 -19.07 10.76 13.40
N GLN A 434 -19.93 11.74 13.13
CA GLN A 434 -21.14 11.95 13.95
C GLN A 434 -22.15 10.83 13.68
N ASP A 435 -22.94 10.52 14.71
CA ASP A 435 -23.95 9.46 14.66
C ASP A 435 -24.92 9.63 13.47
N GLY A 436 -25.09 8.58 12.68
CA GLY A 436 -26.00 8.55 11.52
C GLY A 436 -25.48 9.24 10.26
N MET A 437 -24.27 9.82 10.27
CA MET A 437 -23.75 10.55 9.09
C MET A 437 -23.32 9.62 7.98
N PHE A 438 -22.79 8.45 8.26
CA PHE A 438 -22.45 7.48 7.20
C PHE A 438 -23.69 7.05 6.41
N GLU A 439 -24.79 6.79 7.09
CA GLU A 439 -26.08 6.45 6.47
C GLU A 439 -26.61 7.62 5.64
N ALA A 440 -26.56 8.85 6.18
CA ALA A 440 -26.99 10.05 5.47
C ALA A 440 -26.18 10.31 4.19
N VAL A 441 -24.86 10.19 4.27
CA VAL A 441 -23.96 10.32 3.11
C VAL A 441 -24.22 9.25 2.05
N ASN A 442 -24.45 8.01 2.48
CA ASN A 442 -24.77 6.91 1.58
C ASN A 442 -26.10 7.15 0.84
N GLU A 443 -27.11 7.70 1.52
CA GLU A 443 -28.38 8.06 0.83
C GLU A 443 -28.20 9.22 -0.15
N ILE A 444 -27.46 10.27 0.20
CA ILE A 444 -27.13 11.37 -0.73
C ILE A 444 -26.39 10.83 -1.98
N GLN A 445 -25.40 9.94 -1.78
CA GLN A 445 -24.68 9.31 -2.89
C GLN A 445 -25.61 8.49 -3.78
N LYS A 446 -26.54 7.70 -3.19
CA LYS A 446 -27.51 6.90 -3.95
C LYS A 446 -28.51 7.76 -4.73
N GLU A 447 -28.89 8.93 -4.23
CA GLU A 447 -29.75 9.85 -4.95
C GLU A 447 -29.07 10.35 -6.22
N TYR A 448 -27.83 10.84 -6.13
CA TYR A 448 -27.02 11.23 -7.28
C TYR A 448 -26.76 10.06 -8.24
N TYR A 449 -26.51 8.86 -7.71
CA TYR A 449 -26.30 7.66 -8.53
C TYR A 449 -27.56 7.34 -9.37
N ARG A 450 -28.77 7.35 -8.75
CA ARG A 450 -30.02 7.13 -9.47
C ARG A 450 -30.29 8.19 -10.52
N GLU A 451 -29.90 9.43 -10.28
CA GLU A 451 -30.03 10.51 -11.24
C GLU A 451 -29.09 10.33 -12.45
N LEU A 452 -27.82 10.02 -12.20
CA LEU A 452 -26.82 9.76 -13.24
C LEU A 452 -27.14 8.52 -14.09
N LEU A 453 -27.81 7.51 -13.55
CA LEU A 453 -28.25 6.34 -14.31
C LEU A 453 -29.34 6.66 -15.35
N LYS A 454 -30.03 7.81 -15.25
CA LYS A 454 -31.00 8.26 -16.28
C LYS A 454 -30.30 8.73 -17.53
N SER A 455 -29.03 9.07 -17.46
CA SER A 455 -28.19 9.46 -18.59
C SER A 455 -27.58 8.24 -19.30
N ASP A 456 -26.91 8.46 -20.43
CA ASP A 456 -26.19 7.41 -21.18
C ASP A 456 -24.83 7.06 -20.54
N SER A 457 -24.81 6.90 -19.21
CA SER A 457 -23.61 6.53 -18.44
C SER A 457 -23.64 5.05 -18.04
N THR A 458 -22.46 4.48 -17.79
CA THR A 458 -22.35 3.13 -17.22
C THR A 458 -22.47 3.17 -15.69
N ASP A 459 -22.85 2.05 -15.07
CA ASP A 459 -23.00 1.94 -13.62
C ASP A 459 -21.76 2.34 -12.84
N LYS A 460 -20.56 1.99 -13.33
CA LYS A 460 -19.30 2.33 -12.67
C LYS A 460 -18.96 3.81 -12.78
N GLN A 461 -19.18 4.41 -13.94
CA GLN A 461 -19.03 5.86 -14.14
C GLN A 461 -20.00 6.62 -13.23
N ALA A 462 -21.27 6.21 -13.21
CA ALA A 462 -22.29 6.80 -12.34
C ALA A 462 -21.94 6.67 -10.86
N ALA A 463 -21.41 5.53 -10.43
CA ALA A 463 -20.97 5.31 -9.04
C ALA A 463 -19.82 6.26 -8.64
N SER A 464 -18.80 6.40 -9.48
CA SER A 464 -17.67 7.30 -9.23
C SER A 464 -18.10 8.78 -9.23
N ALA A 465 -18.90 9.18 -10.22
CA ALA A 465 -19.40 10.55 -10.34
C ALA A 465 -20.33 10.94 -9.18
N SER A 466 -21.20 10.02 -8.73
CA SER A 466 -22.09 10.27 -7.60
C SER A 466 -21.34 10.47 -6.29
N ALA A 467 -20.19 9.79 -6.09
CA ALA A 467 -19.34 10.04 -4.94
C ALA A 467 -18.76 11.47 -4.97
N ILE A 468 -18.31 11.94 -6.15
CA ILE A 468 -17.80 13.31 -6.32
C ILE A 468 -18.91 14.33 -6.00
N LEU A 469 -20.14 14.15 -6.55
CA LEU A 469 -21.27 15.05 -6.31
C LEU A 469 -21.69 15.08 -4.85
N ALA A 470 -21.81 13.91 -4.19
CA ALA A 470 -22.19 13.82 -2.79
C ALA A 470 -21.17 14.51 -1.88
N ALA A 471 -19.89 14.25 -2.09
CA ALA A 471 -18.83 14.86 -1.31
C ALA A 471 -18.77 16.39 -1.51
N ASP A 472 -18.93 16.87 -2.74
CA ASP A 472 -18.95 18.31 -3.03
C ASP A 472 -20.17 19.00 -2.40
N ALA A 473 -21.34 18.38 -2.45
CA ALA A 473 -22.55 18.91 -1.81
C ALA A 473 -22.36 19.05 -0.29
N ILE A 474 -21.84 18.01 0.37
CA ILE A 474 -21.56 18.03 1.81
C ILE A 474 -20.49 19.07 2.14
N ALA A 475 -19.40 19.13 1.38
CA ALA A 475 -18.35 20.12 1.60
C ALA A 475 -18.84 21.55 1.37
N THR A 476 -19.78 21.74 0.45
CA THR A 476 -20.43 23.05 0.20
C THR A 476 -21.21 23.52 1.43
N GLU A 477 -22.04 22.68 2.01
CA GLU A 477 -22.85 23.02 3.18
C GLU A 477 -22.01 23.18 4.45
N LEU A 478 -21.02 22.31 4.63
CA LEU A 478 -20.23 22.26 5.86
C LEU A 478 -19.14 23.34 5.89
N ILE A 479 -18.33 23.42 4.81
CA ILE A 479 -17.06 24.14 4.79
C ILE A 479 -17.18 25.46 4.03
N PHE A 480 -17.65 25.38 2.78
CA PHE A 480 -17.62 26.53 1.86
C PHE A 480 -18.78 27.48 2.07
N LYS A 481 -19.98 27.01 2.28
CA LYS A 481 -21.21 27.81 2.48
C LYS A 481 -21.38 28.87 1.38
N ASP A 482 -21.08 28.47 0.13
CA ASP A 482 -21.02 29.35 -1.04
C ASP A 482 -22.10 29.06 -2.08
N GLY A 483 -22.85 27.96 -1.95
CA GLY A 483 -23.90 27.53 -2.87
C GLY A 483 -23.40 27.11 -4.26
N ASN A 484 -22.08 26.95 -4.45
CA ASN A 484 -21.46 26.61 -5.74
C ASN A 484 -21.27 25.11 -5.93
N ASN A 485 -22.29 24.30 -5.70
CA ASN A 485 -22.23 22.85 -5.88
C ASN A 485 -21.91 22.45 -7.33
N LEU A 486 -21.20 21.34 -7.48
CA LEU A 486 -21.20 20.60 -8.73
C LEU A 486 -22.60 20.07 -9.03
N THR A 487 -22.96 20.05 -10.30
CA THR A 487 -24.25 19.52 -10.75
C THR A 487 -24.06 18.22 -11.53
N VAL A 488 -25.12 17.44 -11.66
CA VAL A 488 -25.14 16.23 -12.51
C VAL A 488 -24.68 16.59 -13.93
N ALA A 489 -25.15 17.69 -14.48
CA ALA A 489 -24.78 18.15 -15.81
C ALA A 489 -23.28 18.50 -15.97
N ASP A 490 -22.60 18.87 -14.88
CA ASP A 490 -21.14 19.11 -14.91
C ASP A 490 -20.37 17.79 -15.06
N LEU A 491 -20.84 16.72 -14.41
CA LEU A 491 -20.22 15.40 -14.51
C LEU A 491 -20.57 14.69 -15.82
N GLU A 492 -21.80 14.80 -16.30
CA GLU A 492 -22.25 14.20 -17.57
C GLU A 492 -21.41 14.66 -18.78
N LYS A 493 -20.88 15.87 -18.74
CA LYS A 493 -20.00 16.42 -19.81
C LYS A 493 -18.68 15.67 -19.93
N ILE A 494 -18.19 15.08 -18.84
CA ILE A 494 -16.89 14.43 -18.76
C ILE A 494 -16.99 12.91 -18.57
N MET A 495 -18.18 12.40 -18.34
CA MET A 495 -18.41 10.96 -18.21
C MET A 495 -18.40 10.28 -19.58
N THR A 496 -17.80 9.10 -19.64
CA THR A 496 -17.76 8.28 -20.84
C THR A 496 -19.13 7.63 -21.08
N LYS A 497 -19.65 7.73 -22.30
CA LYS A 497 -20.93 7.14 -22.70
C LYS A 497 -20.83 5.62 -22.86
N LYS A 498 -21.97 4.92 -22.72
CA LYS A 498 -22.02 3.43 -22.89
C LYS A 498 -21.43 2.94 -24.20
N ALA A 499 -21.69 3.67 -25.30
CA ALA A 499 -21.14 3.33 -26.62
C ALA A 499 -19.61 3.42 -26.64
N GLU A 500 -19.04 4.46 -26.05
CA GLU A 500 -17.58 4.69 -25.98
C GLU A 500 -16.84 3.67 -25.10
N VAL A 501 -17.54 3.09 -24.13
CA VAL A 501 -16.99 2.01 -23.28
C VAL A 501 -16.95 0.67 -24.02
N ASN A 502 -17.84 0.48 -25.02
CA ASN A 502 -17.93 -0.79 -25.74
C ASN A 502 -16.76 -0.95 -26.72
N VAL A 503 -15.74 -1.72 -26.33
CA VAL A 503 -14.56 -2.01 -27.16
C VAL A 503 -14.94 -2.53 -28.55
N ASN A 504 -15.99 -3.34 -28.64
CA ASN A 504 -16.41 -3.92 -29.92
C ASN A 504 -17.09 -2.89 -30.81
N GLN A 505 -17.78 -1.91 -30.23
CA GLN A 505 -18.36 -0.78 -30.98
C GLN A 505 -17.24 0.09 -31.58
N ARG A 506 -16.25 0.45 -30.76
CA ARG A 506 -15.06 1.20 -31.22
C ARG A 506 -14.27 0.42 -32.28
N ALA A 507 -14.18 -0.91 -32.13
CA ALA A 507 -13.55 -1.78 -33.11
C ALA A 507 -14.35 -1.79 -34.44
N LEU A 508 -15.67 -1.69 -34.40
CA LEU A 508 -16.50 -1.58 -35.61
C LEU A 508 -16.27 -0.25 -36.33
N GLU A 509 -16.25 0.85 -35.61
CA GLU A 509 -15.92 2.19 -36.14
C GLU A 509 -14.52 2.19 -36.77
N PHE A 510 -13.53 1.61 -36.08
CA PHE A 510 -12.18 1.43 -36.63
C PHE A 510 -12.18 0.63 -37.95
N VAL A 511 -12.96 -0.44 -38.03
CA VAL A 511 -13.05 -1.26 -39.26
C VAL A 511 -13.62 -0.47 -40.43
N TYR A 512 -14.65 0.36 -40.19
CA TYR A 512 -15.18 1.23 -41.23
C TYR A 512 -14.16 2.31 -41.64
N GLU A 513 -13.53 2.97 -40.67
CA GLU A 513 -12.51 3.99 -40.93
C GLU A 513 -11.29 3.39 -41.67
N LEU A 514 -10.85 2.19 -41.30
CA LEU A 514 -9.77 1.47 -41.98
C LEU A 514 -10.08 1.24 -43.46
N ALA A 515 -11.33 0.86 -43.76
CA ALA A 515 -11.76 0.65 -45.12
C ALA A 515 -11.85 1.96 -45.92
N GLU A 516 -12.31 3.07 -45.30
CA GLU A 516 -12.42 4.37 -45.96
C GLU A 516 -11.07 5.05 -46.20
N ARG A 517 -10.14 4.91 -45.28
CA ARG A 517 -8.74 5.42 -45.40
C ARG A 517 -7.93 4.69 -46.48
N ASN A 518 -8.30 3.46 -46.84
CA ASN A 518 -7.52 2.61 -47.73
C ASN A 518 -8.34 2.12 -48.93
N PRO A 519 -9.01 2.98 -49.72
CA PRO A 519 -9.89 2.55 -50.81
C PRO A 519 -9.16 1.75 -51.88
N ASN A 520 -7.91 2.08 -52.16
CA ASN A 520 -7.08 1.42 -53.19
C ASN A 520 -6.64 -0.02 -52.82
N ARG A 521 -6.86 -0.45 -51.55
CA ARG A 521 -6.64 -1.82 -51.09
C ARG A 521 -7.85 -2.73 -51.32
N PHE A 522 -9.02 -2.15 -51.67
CA PHE A 522 -10.30 -2.85 -51.88
C PHE A 522 -10.81 -2.76 -53.30
N LYS A 523 -10.25 -1.85 -54.11
CA LYS A 523 -10.66 -1.64 -55.51
C LYS A 523 -9.44 -1.49 -56.41
N ALA A 524 -9.41 -2.21 -57.52
CA ALA A 524 -8.42 -2.00 -58.57
C ALA A 524 -8.61 -0.61 -59.24
N ASN A 525 -7.51 -0.03 -59.76
CA ASN A 525 -7.55 1.17 -60.57
C ASN A 525 -8.21 0.89 -61.94
N GLU A 526 -8.31 1.89 -62.79
CA GLU A 526 -8.89 1.78 -64.13
C GLU A 526 -8.16 0.76 -65.05
N PHE A 527 -6.93 0.44 -64.72
CA PHE A 527 -6.11 -0.60 -65.42
C PHE A 527 -6.19 -1.98 -64.83
N GLY A 528 -7.05 -2.20 -63.78
CA GLY A 528 -7.22 -3.49 -63.14
C GLY A 528 -6.14 -3.80 -62.09
N GLU A 529 -5.30 -2.81 -61.69
CA GLU A 529 -4.21 -3.00 -60.74
C GLU A 529 -4.59 -2.48 -59.36
N TYR A 530 -4.14 -3.16 -58.29
CA TYR A 530 -4.23 -2.71 -56.89
C TYR A 530 -2.97 -1.99 -56.48
N GLN A 531 -3.08 -0.96 -55.71
CA GLN A 531 -1.92 -0.28 -55.12
C GLN A 531 -1.46 -1.03 -53.86
N GLY A 532 -0.49 -1.92 -54.03
CA GLY A 532 0.13 -2.72 -52.96
C GLY A 532 -0.68 -3.95 -52.56
N GLU A 533 -0.58 -4.37 -51.28
CA GLU A 533 -1.27 -5.54 -50.73
C GLU A 533 -2.80 -5.40 -50.84
N VAL A 534 -3.47 -6.39 -51.39
CA VAL A 534 -4.95 -6.41 -51.45
C VAL A 534 -5.51 -6.79 -50.09
N TRP A 535 -6.37 -5.96 -49.53
CA TRP A 535 -6.98 -6.20 -48.21
C TRP A 535 -8.36 -6.84 -48.31
N GLY A 536 -9.03 -6.70 -49.45
CA GLY A 536 -10.35 -7.24 -49.65
C GLY A 536 -11.04 -6.71 -50.85
N LYS A 537 -12.38 -6.62 -50.82
CA LYS A 537 -13.23 -5.95 -51.79
C LYS A 537 -14.39 -5.22 -51.12
N LYS A 538 -14.91 -4.17 -51.76
CA LYS A 538 -16.16 -3.49 -51.37
C LYS A 538 -17.25 -3.88 -52.36
N GLU A 539 -18.39 -4.31 -51.86
CA GLU A 539 -19.65 -4.48 -52.61
C GLU A 539 -20.68 -3.48 -52.10
N ASP A 540 -21.85 -3.41 -52.70
CA ASP A 540 -22.84 -2.39 -52.35
C ASP A 540 -23.28 -2.46 -50.90
N ASP A 541 -23.50 -3.68 -50.38
CA ASP A 541 -24.00 -3.91 -49.01
C ASP A 541 -22.93 -4.32 -47.99
N CYS A 542 -21.74 -4.69 -48.45
CA CYS A 542 -20.73 -5.31 -47.61
C CYS A 542 -19.29 -4.91 -47.94
N ILE A 543 -18.45 -4.91 -46.91
CA ILE A 543 -16.99 -4.81 -47.02
C ILE A 543 -16.40 -6.17 -46.66
N TYR A 544 -15.69 -6.79 -47.60
CA TYR A 544 -15.03 -8.07 -47.42
C TYR A 544 -13.56 -7.82 -47.12
N PHE A 545 -13.09 -8.16 -45.93
CA PHE A 545 -11.68 -8.16 -45.58
C PHE A 545 -11.11 -9.58 -45.68
N ILE A 546 -9.93 -9.78 -46.27
CA ILE A 546 -9.19 -11.01 -46.17
C ILE A 546 -8.91 -11.29 -44.68
N LYS A 547 -9.26 -12.49 -44.18
CA LYS A 547 -9.24 -12.78 -42.74
C LYS A 547 -7.88 -12.54 -42.08
N SER A 548 -6.77 -12.91 -42.74
CA SER A 548 -5.41 -12.69 -42.21
C SER A 548 -5.05 -11.22 -42.11
N VAL A 549 -5.47 -10.42 -43.09
CA VAL A 549 -5.27 -8.95 -43.07
C VAL A 549 -6.12 -8.32 -41.97
N PHE A 550 -7.39 -8.73 -41.89
CA PHE A 550 -8.28 -8.26 -40.84
C PHE A 550 -7.70 -8.49 -39.44
N ASP A 551 -7.22 -9.73 -39.17
CA ASP A 551 -6.63 -10.08 -37.88
C ASP A 551 -5.37 -9.26 -37.57
N ARG A 552 -4.52 -9.03 -38.58
CA ARG A 552 -3.31 -8.22 -38.43
C ARG A 552 -3.64 -6.77 -38.10
N GLU A 553 -4.54 -6.14 -38.87
CA GLU A 553 -4.88 -4.73 -38.69
C GLU A 553 -5.63 -4.50 -37.36
N MET A 554 -6.52 -5.42 -36.98
CA MET A 554 -7.18 -5.39 -35.67
C MET A 554 -6.16 -5.50 -34.53
N ALA A 555 -5.19 -6.41 -34.64
CA ALA A 555 -4.14 -6.59 -33.64
C ALA A 555 -3.21 -5.36 -33.56
N ASN A 556 -2.85 -4.77 -34.71
CA ASN A 556 -2.04 -3.55 -34.78
C ASN A 556 -2.73 -2.37 -34.07
N ALA A 557 -4.06 -2.30 -34.16
CA ALA A 557 -4.89 -1.30 -33.49
C ALA A 557 -5.24 -1.69 -32.02
N GLY A 558 -4.74 -2.82 -31.50
CA GLY A 558 -4.98 -3.26 -30.13
C GLY A 558 -6.32 -3.97 -29.90
N PHE A 559 -7.09 -4.29 -30.95
CA PHE A 559 -8.37 -4.98 -30.82
C PHE A 559 -8.25 -6.49 -30.95
N ASN A 560 -9.08 -7.22 -30.20
CA ASN A 560 -9.18 -8.68 -30.32
C ASN A 560 -10.19 -9.06 -31.41
N SER A 561 -9.68 -9.52 -32.57
CA SER A 561 -10.51 -9.88 -33.72
C SER A 561 -11.49 -11.02 -33.42
N THR A 562 -11.13 -12.00 -32.59
CA THR A 562 -12.00 -13.13 -32.23
C THR A 562 -13.19 -12.68 -31.38
N ALA A 563 -12.95 -11.83 -30.39
CA ALA A 563 -13.99 -11.25 -29.54
C ALA A 563 -14.92 -10.34 -30.34
N PHE A 564 -14.34 -9.48 -31.20
CA PHE A 564 -15.10 -8.63 -32.11
C PHE A 564 -16.02 -9.43 -33.02
N LEU A 565 -15.52 -10.46 -33.71
CA LEU A 565 -16.32 -11.27 -34.63
C LEU A 565 -17.45 -12.03 -33.92
N ALA A 566 -17.25 -12.45 -32.68
CA ALA A 566 -18.30 -13.09 -31.88
C ALA A 566 -19.42 -12.10 -31.57
N TRP A 567 -19.06 -10.89 -31.16
CA TRP A 567 -19.99 -9.80 -30.89
C TRP A 567 -20.70 -9.31 -32.16
N ALA A 568 -19.94 -9.01 -33.22
CA ALA A 568 -20.47 -8.50 -34.48
C ALA A 568 -21.45 -9.48 -35.16
N LYS A 569 -21.20 -10.79 -35.04
CA LYS A 569 -22.14 -11.83 -35.51
C LYS A 569 -23.44 -11.81 -34.71
N ARG A 570 -23.36 -11.74 -33.39
CA ARG A 570 -24.55 -11.69 -32.51
C ARG A 570 -25.38 -10.43 -32.76
N MET A 571 -24.73 -9.31 -33.00
CA MET A 571 -25.38 -8.01 -33.30
C MET A 571 -25.80 -7.86 -34.75
N GLY A 572 -25.48 -8.81 -35.64
CA GLY A 572 -25.86 -8.78 -37.04
C GLY A 572 -25.02 -7.87 -37.95
N TYR A 573 -23.90 -7.34 -37.48
CA TYR A 573 -22.99 -6.46 -38.25
C TYR A 573 -22.12 -7.20 -39.26
N ILE A 574 -21.97 -8.50 -39.13
CA ILE A 574 -21.26 -9.32 -40.13
C ILE A 574 -22.18 -10.34 -40.77
N ASP A 575 -21.93 -10.64 -42.05
CA ASP A 575 -22.48 -11.80 -42.74
C ASP A 575 -21.47 -12.94 -42.69
N SER A 576 -21.93 -14.17 -42.45
CA SER A 576 -21.06 -15.33 -42.27
C SER A 576 -21.70 -16.63 -42.69
N ASP A 577 -20.89 -17.60 -43.12
CA ASP A 577 -21.36 -18.94 -43.42
C ASP A 577 -21.96 -19.63 -42.17
N PRO A 578 -22.92 -20.55 -42.32
CA PRO A 578 -23.51 -21.30 -41.21
C PRO A 578 -22.44 -21.93 -40.30
N GLY A 579 -22.55 -21.71 -38.99
CA GLY A 579 -21.61 -22.21 -37.99
C GLY A 579 -20.24 -21.52 -37.93
N ARG A 580 -19.98 -20.53 -38.78
CA ARG A 580 -18.71 -19.80 -38.85
C ARG A 580 -18.91 -18.33 -38.51
N ARG A 581 -17.80 -17.58 -38.35
CA ARG A 581 -17.76 -16.12 -38.20
C ARG A 581 -17.11 -15.45 -39.43
N THR A 582 -16.93 -16.21 -40.50
CA THR A 582 -16.30 -15.80 -41.75
C THR A 582 -17.14 -16.25 -42.92
N LYS A 583 -16.95 -15.67 -44.09
CA LYS A 583 -17.62 -16.00 -45.35
C LYS A 583 -16.56 -16.21 -46.44
N LYS A 584 -16.73 -17.22 -47.30
CA LYS A 584 -15.88 -17.36 -48.46
C LYS A 584 -16.28 -16.35 -49.54
N ALA A 585 -15.31 -15.61 -50.06
CA ALA A 585 -15.50 -14.65 -51.15
C ALA A 585 -14.41 -14.85 -52.21
N TRP A 586 -14.77 -14.52 -53.44
CA TRP A 586 -13.87 -14.59 -54.59
C TRP A 586 -13.07 -13.30 -54.71
N ILE A 587 -11.75 -13.36 -54.52
CA ILE A 587 -10.84 -12.20 -54.56
C ILE A 587 -9.62 -12.59 -55.37
N LEU A 588 -9.17 -11.77 -56.32
CA LEU A 588 -8.01 -12.02 -57.19
C LEU A 588 -8.01 -13.40 -57.88
N GLY A 589 -9.16 -13.86 -58.33
CA GLY A 589 -9.26 -15.13 -59.05
C GLY A 589 -9.24 -16.38 -58.17
N GLY A 590 -9.39 -16.27 -56.87
CA GLY A 590 -9.43 -17.36 -55.91
C GLY A 590 -10.48 -17.22 -54.81
N ALA A 591 -10.93 -18.36 -54.26
CA ALA A 591 -11.82 -18.36 -53.09
C ALA A 591 -11.02 -18.14 -51.81
N VAL A 592 -11.22 -17.01 -51.15
CA VAL A 592 -10.51 -16.60 -49.94
C VAL A 592 -11.47 -16.55 -48.76
N ASN A 593 -10.96 -16.88 -47.58
CA ASN A 593 -11.71 -16.72 -46.32
C ASN A 593 -11.72 -15.25 -45.89
N THR A 594 -12.90 -14.67 -45.73
CA THR A 594 -13.07 -13.24 -45.47
C THR A 594 -13.95 -12.98 -44.28
N VAL A 595 -13.79 -11.80 -43.71
CA VAL A 595 -14.74 -11.14 -42.78
C VAL A 595 -15.61 -10.22 -43.61
N CYS A 596 -16.91 -10.50 -43.67
CA CYS A 596 -17.88 -9.69 -44.41
C CYS A 596 -18.62 -8.76 -43.45
N VAL A 597 -18.20 -7.47 -43.37
CA VAL A 597 -18.82 -6.44 -42.54
C VAL A 597 -19.87 -5.73 -43.35
N LYS A 598 -21.09 -5.67 -42.84
CA LYS A 598 -22.21 -4.95 -43.50
C LYS A 598 -21.98 -3.46 -43.44
N LYS A 599 -22.29 -2.73 -44.54
CA LYS A 599 -22.33 -1.28 -44.53
C LYS A 599 -23.56 -0.81 -43.75
N GLU A 600 -23.43 0.29 -43.02
CA GLU A 600 -24.58 0.92 -42.35
C GLU A 600 -25.57 1.46 -43.37
N ASN A 601 -26.67 0.76 -43.54
CA ASN A 601 -27.91 1.30 -44.11
C ASN A 601 -29.10 0.62 -43.42
N ASN A 602 -29.28 0.90 -42.13
CA ASN A 602 -30.53 0.99 -41.38
C ASN A 602 -30.24 0.99 -39.85
N PRO A 603 -30.88 1.84 -39.06
CA PRO A 603 -30.83 1.70 -37.60
C PRO A 603 -31.58 0.41 -37.26
N ILE A 604 -30.84 -0.63 -36.85
CA ILE A 604 -31.44 -1.85 -36.32
C ILE A 604 -32.03 -1.48 -34.97
N GLU A 605 -33.36 -1.62 -34.84
CA GLU A 605 -34.02 -1.64 -33.54
C GLU A 605 -33.30 -2.68 -32.65
N ILE A 606 -32.69 -2.21 -31.56
CA ILE A 606 -32.08 -3.07 -30.56
C ILE A 606 -33.21 -3.93 -29.97
N PRO A 607 -33.18 -5.27 -30.06
CA PRO A 607 -34.12 -6.10 -29.36
C PRO A 607 -34.02 -5.79 -27.87
N LYS A 608 -35.10 -5.34 -27.24
CA LYS A 608 -35.20 -5.27 -25.79
C LYS A 608 -35.01 -6.69 -25.27
N ILE A 609 -33.91 -6.96 -24.62
CA ILE A 609 -33.72 -8.18 -23.86
C ILE A 609 -34.56 -7.99 -22.61
N ASP A 610 -35.71 -8.65 -22.57
CA ASP A 610 -36.51 -8.80 -21.36
C ASP A 610 -35.65 -9.45 -20.28
N GLY A 611 -35.71 -8.87 -19.09
CA GLY A 611 -34.80 -9.16 -17.96
C GLY A 611 -34.74 -10.65 -17.64
N GLU A 612 -33.54 -11.19 -17.70
CA GLU A 612 -33.14 -12.34 -16.89
C GLU A 612 -32.17 -11.84 -15.82
N GLU A 613 -32.59 -12.05 -14.59
CA GLU A 613 -31.83 -11.80 -13.37
C GLU A 613 -30.48 -12.54 -13.44
N LEU A 614 -29.41 -11.81 -13.25
CA LEU A 614 -28.10 -12.41 -13.04
C LEU A 614 -28.06 -13.07 -11.65
N PRO A 615 -27.56 -14.31 -11.53
CA PRO A 615 -27.36 -14.94 -10.25
C PRO A 615 -26.31 -14.18 -9.43
N THR A 616 -26.61 -14.01 -8.16
CA THR A 616 -25.87 -13.33 -7.09
C THR A 616 -24.42 -13.77 -6.93
#